data_a963929db9b784306c52a475d71065f9
#
_entry.id   a963929db9b784306c52a475d71065f9
#
_cell.length_a   1.000
_cell.length_b   1.000
_cell.length_c   1.000
_cell.angle_alpha   90.00
_cell.angle_beta   90.00
_cell.angle_gamma   90.00
#
_symmetry.space_group_name_H-M   'P 1'
#
loop_
_entity.id
_entity.type
_entity.pdbx_description
1 polymer ?
#
loop_
_entity_poly.entity_id
_entity_poly.type
_entity_poly.pdbx_seq_one_letter_code
_entity_poly.pdbx_strand_id
1 'polypeptide(L)'
;YGRERKTDISLKVIADHARSMTFMIADGILPSNEGRGYVLRRILRRAVRHGRLIGIDKMFLAGAVDVVIEMYGHVYPNLVEKREYIQKVIEMEETSFLRTLRQGSELLSDEIAKLEAAGATVLDGATAFKLNDTFGFPWELTAEILEENGMTMDKAGFDAALEAQRKMAREARDDKA
;
A
#
# COMPACT_ATOMS: atom_id res chain seq x y z
N TYR A 1 7.25 -0.57 -22.62
CA TYR A 1 6.87 0.82 -22.41
C TYR A 1 6.39 1.43 -23.73
N GLY A 2 5.35 2.28 -23.66
CA GLY A 2 4.78 2.95 -24.84
C GLY A 2 3.82 2.11 -25.69
N ARG A 3 3.49 0.90 -25.26
CA ARG A 3 2.59 0.00 -26.00
C ARG A 3 1.19 -0.09 -25.42
N GLU A 4 1.06 -0.02 -24.12
CA GLU A 4 -0.20 -0.15 -23.40
C GLU A 4 -0.25 0.84 -22.21
N ARG A 5 -1.25 1.74 -22.22
CA ARG A 5 -1.36 2.82 -21.22
C ARG A 5 -1.41 2.33 -19.77
N LYS A 6 -2.15 1.25 -19.49
CA LYS A 6 -2.28 0.71 -18.12
C LYS A 6 -0.96 0.16 -17.61
N THR A 7 -0.25 -0.58 -18.44
CA THR A 7 1.08 -1.11 -18.14
C THR A 7 2.09 0.03 -17.93
N ASP A 8 2.04 1.06 -18.76
CA ASP A 8 2.92 2.23 -18.64
C ASP A 8 2.70 2.99 -17.34
N ILE A 9 1.44 3.14 -16.91
CA ILE A 9 1.11 3.74 -15.60
C ILE A 9 1.72 2.92 -14.46
N SER A 10 1.54 1.61 -14.47
CA SER A 10 2.07 0.73 -13.44
C SER A 10 3.60 0.78 -13.37
N LEU A 11 4.28 0.80 -14.51
CA LEU A 11 5.74 0.93 -14.56
C LEU A 11 6.21 2.26 -13.99
N LYS A 12 5.53 3.37 -14.29
CA LYS A 12 5.83 4.70 -13.74
C LYS A 12 5.62 4.73 -12.22
N VAL A 13 4.53 4.16 -11.73
CA VAL A 13 4.25 4.07 -10.29
C VAL A 13 5.35 3.29 -9.58
N ILE A 14 5.71 2.12 -10.07
CA ILE A 14 6.75 1.28 -9.48
C ILE A 14 8.09 2.02 -9.44
N ALA A 15 8.51 2.62 -10.55
CA ALA A 15 9.77 3.35 -10.63
C ALA A 15 9.82 4.55 -9.67
N ASP A 16 8.78 5.36 -9.65
CA ASP A 16 8.66 6.51 -8.75
C ASP A 16 8.66 6.09 -7.28
N HIS A 17 7.86 5.09 -6.94
CA HIS A 17 7.74 4.62 -5.56
C HIS A 17 8.98 3.87 -5.08
N ALA A 18 9.66 3.11 -5.94
CA ALA A 18 10.93 2.46 -5.61
C ALA A 18 11.98 3.50 -5.20
N ARG A 19 12.08 4.59 -5.93
CA ARG A 19 12.96 5.71 -5.60
C ARG A 19 12.58 6.32 -4.24
N SER A 20 11.32 6.69 -4.07
CA SER A 20 10.85 7.34 -2.84
C SER A 20 11.05 6.46 -1.61
N MET A 21 10.69 5.17 -1.66
CA MET A 21 10.84 4.27 -0.52
C MET A 21 12.31 4.01 -0.18
N THR A 22 13.19 3.93 -1.14
CA THR A 22 14.62 3.75 -0.92
C THR A 22 15.20 4.92 -0.12
N PHE A 23 14.93 6.15 -0.51
CA PHE A 23 15.39 7.34 0.19
C PHE A 23 14.74 7.50 1.56
N MET A 24 13.43 7.24 1.69
CA MET A 24 12.74 7.33 2.98
C MET A 24 13.32 6.37 4.01
N ILE A 25 13.60 5.13 3.64
CA ILE A 25 14.19 4.14 4.55
C ILE A 25 15.63 4.49 4.87
N ALA A 26 16.41 4.95 3.91
CA ALA A 26 17.78 5.44 4.13
C ALA A 26 17.81 6.59 5.14
N ASP A 27 16.77 7.43 5.18
CA ASP A 27 16.61 8.53 6.13
C ASP A 27 16.00 8.09 7.48
N GLY A 28 15.83 6.80 7.70
CA GLY A 28 15.41 6.23 8.98
C GLY A 28 13.90 6.09 9.16
N ILE A 29 13.09 6.22 8.11
CA ILE A 29 11.65 6.00 8.17
C ILE A 29 11.36 4.51 8.06
N LEU A 30 10.51 4.00 8.95
CA LEU A 30 10.00 2.62 8.92
C LEU A 30 8.50 2.61 8.63
N PRO A 31 7.98 1.55 7.96
CA PRO A 31 6.55 1.41 7.75
C PRO A 31 5.79 1.39 9.08
N SER A 32 4.74 2.17 9.17
CA SER A 32 3.88 2.24 10.36
C SER A 32 2.46 2.67 10.00
N ASN A 33 1.59 2.71 11.01
CA ASN A 33 0.18 3.10 10.81
C ASN A 33 -0.05 4.62 10.91
N GLU A 34 0.97 5.40 11.22
CA GLU A 34 0.85 6.84 11.45
C GLU A 34 2.05 7.60 10.88
N GLY A 35 1.85 8.89 10.62
CA GLY A 35 2.91 9.81 10.24
C GLY A 35 3.62 9.45 8.93
N ARG A 36 4.92 9.69 8.89
CA ARG A 36 5.76 9.42 7.72
C ARG A 36 5.85 7.93 7.38
N GLY A 37 5.83 7.07 8.39
CA GLY A 37 5.83 5.62 8.20
C GLY A 37 4.56 5.10 7.52
N TYR A 38 3.41 5.74 7.74
CA TYR A 38 2.19 5.45 7.01
C TYR A 38 2.31 5.80 5.52
N VAL A 39 2.91 6.93 5.20
CA VAL A 39 3.18 7.32 3.80
C VAL A 39 4.07 6.29 3.11
N LEU A 40 5.13 5.85 3.77
CA LEU A 40 6.02 4.79 3.28
C LEU A 40 5.24 3.48 3.03
N ARG A 41 4.46 3.04 4.00
CA ARG A 41 3.61 1.84 3.87
C ARG A 41 2.66 1.94 2.70
N ARG A 42 1.99 3.06 2.53
CA ARG A 42 1.05 3.33 1.44
C ARG A 42 1.71 3.22 0.06
N ILE A 43 2.84 3.89 -0.16
CA ILE A 43 3.52 3.85 -1.46
C ILE A 43 4.12 2.47 -1.76
N LEU A 44 4.64 1.78 -0.75
CA LEU A 44 5.16 0.43 -0.91
C LEU A 44 4.06 -0.55 -1.31
N ARG A 45 2.93 -0.54 -0.61
CA ARG A 45 1.79 -1.41 -0.92
C ARG A 45 1.16 -1.08 -2.27
N ARG A 46 1.12 0.18 -2.64
CA ARG A 46 0.70 0.60 -3.98
C ARG A 46 1.63 0.05 -5.07
N ALA A 47 2.93 0.10 -4.88
CA ALA A 47 3.90 -0.48 -5.80
C ALA A 47 3.73 -2.01 -5.95
N VAL A 48 3.49 -2.72 -4.86
CA VAL A 48 3.19 -4.17 -4.88
C VAL A 48 1.95 -4.47 -5.73
N ARG A 49 0.88 -3.72 -5.53
CA ARG A 49 -0.35 -3.89 -6.33
C ARG A 49 -0.08 -3.64 -7.82
N HIS A 50 0.61 -2.55 -8.16
CA HIS A 50 0.94 -2.26 -9.56
C HIS A 50 1.84 -3.32 -10.20
N GLY A 51 2.71 -3.95 -9.42
CA GLY A 51 3.44 -5.14 -9.85
C GLY A 51 2.50 -6.29 -10.24
N ARG A 52 1.47 -6.56 -9.43
CA ARG A 52 0.44 -7.56 -9.75
C ARG A 52 -0.31 -7.24 -11.03
N LEU A 53 -0.66 -5.98 -11.27
CA LEU A 53 -1.37 -5.55 -12.47
C LEU A 53 -0.58 -5.81 -13.77
N ILE A 54 0.74 -5.87 -13.70
CA ILE A 54 1.62 -6.18 -14.84
C ILE A 54 2.15 -7.62 -14.83
N GLY A 55 1.58 -8.49 -13.98
CA GLY A 55 1.85 -9.91 -13.97
C GLY A 55 3.01 -10.37 -13.09
N ILE A 56 3.52 -9.52 -12.21
CA ILE A 56 4.54 -9.93 -11.23
C ILE A 56 3.83 -10.56 -10.02
N ASP A 57 3.97 -11.85 -9.85
CA ASP A 57 3.30 -12.65 -8.81
C ASP A 57 4.18 -12.98 -7.60
N LYS A 58 5.42 -12.54 -7.62
CA LYS A 58 6.44 -12.74 -6.57
C LYS A 58 6.97 -11.43 -6.02
N MET A 59 7.78 -11.51 -4.97
CA MET A 59 8.53 -10.36 -4.45
C MET A 59 9.49 -9.81 -5.51
N PHE A 60 9.55 -8.50 -5.66
CA PHE A 60 10.38 -7.85 -6.69
C PHE A 60 10.96 -6.50 -6.25
N LEU A 61 10.45 -5.90 -5.18
CA LEU A 61 10.82 -4.53 -4.80
C LEU A 61 12.29 -4.42 -4.36
N ALA A 62 12.87 -5.43 -3.76
CA ALA A 62 14.30 -5.42 -3.43
C ALA A 62 15.19 -5.26 -4.68
N GLY A 63 14.81 -5.90 -5.79
CA GLY A 63 15.49 -5.69 -7.08
C GLY A 63 15.30 -4.28 -7.63
N ALA A 64 14.14 -3.68 -7.46
CA ALA A 64 13.90 -2.29 -7.83
C ALA A 64 14.75 -1.31 -7.00
N VAL A 65 14.94 -1.60 -5.71
CA VAL A 65 15.85 -0.84 -4.83
C VAL A 65 17.30 -0.90 -5.33
N ASP A 66 17.76 -2.06 -5.78
CA ASP A 66 19.10 -2.20 -6.35
C ASP A 66 19.32 -1.25 -7.53
N VAL A 67 18.35 -1.14 -8.41
CA VAL A 67 18.42 -0.20 -9.55
C VAL A 67 18.50 1.24 -9.06
N VAL A 68 17.72 1.62 -8.06
CA VAL A 68 17.77 2.96 -7.46
C VAL A 68 19.17 3.25 -6.87
N ILE A 69 19.73 2.30 -6.15
CA ILE A 69 21.07 2.43 -5.55
C ILE A 69 22.16 2.53 -6.63
N GLU A 70 22.05 1.76 -7.70
CA GLU A 70 22.96 1.88 -8.86
C GLU A 70 22.90 3.30 -9.48
N MET A 71 21.70 3.84 -9.63
CA MET A 71 21.51 5.15 -10.27
C MET A 71 21.97 6.31 -9.38
N TYR A 72 21.76 6.23 -8.08
CA TYR A 72 21.94 7.38 -7.16
C TYR A 72 23.07 7.20 -6.13
N GLY A 73 23.59 5.99 -5.94
CA GLY A 73 24.58 5.68 -4.90
C GLY A 73 25.88 6.47 -5.00
N HIS A 74 26.28 6.87 -6.20
CA HIS A 74 27.47 7.70 -6.42
C HIS A 74 27.31 9.13 -5.89
N VAL A 75 26.09 9.64 -5.81
CA VAL A 75 25.76 10.97 -5.24
C VAL A 75 25.35 10.83 -3.77
N TYR A 76 24.69 9.75 -3.42
CA TYR A 76 24.18 9.47 -2.09
C TYR A 76 24.79 8.17 -1.51
N PRO A 77 26.02 8.22 -1.00
CA PRO A 77 26.76 7.02 -0.51
C PRO A 77 26.02 6.24 0.58
N ASN A 78 25.21 6.94 1.39
CA ASN A 78 24.38 6.31 2.41
C ASN A 78 23.40 5.26 1.88
N LEU A 79 23.00 5.35 0.62
CA LEU A 79 22.17 4.32 -0.03
C LEU A 79 22.95 3.01 -0.20
N VAL A 80 24.21 3.10 -0.58
CA VAL A 80 25.10 1.93 -0.73
C VAL A 80 25.40 1.32 0.63
N GLU A 81 25.73 2.14 1.63
CA GLU A 81 26.04 1.70 3.00
C GLU A 81 24.85 1.00 3.66
N LYS A 82 23.63 1.46 3.41
CA LYS A 82 22.41 0.93 4.02
C LYS A 82 21.65 -0.05 3.11
N ARG A 83 22.21 -0.49 2.02
CA ARG A 83 21.54 -1.33 1.01
C ARG A 83 20.84 -2.54 1.64
N GLU A 84 21.54 -3.34 2.42
CA GLU A 84 20.98 -4.54 3.04
C GLU A 84 19.84 -4.20 4.01
N TYR A 85 20.00 -3.15 4.78
CA TYR A 85 18.98 -2.66 5.69
C TYR A 85 17.71 -2.21 4.93
N ILE A 86 17.87 -1.43 3.87
CA ILE A 86 16.76 -0.95 3.02
C ILE A 86 16.02 -2.15 2.43
N GLN A 87 16.74 -3.10 1.83
CA GLN A 87 16.15 -4.29 1.23
C GLN A 87 15.40 -5.13 2.27
N LYS A 88 15.97 -5.33 3.45
CA LYS A 88 15.31 -6.08 4.52
C LYS A 88 14.01 -5.45 4.98
N VAL A 89 13.97 -4.13 5.18
CA VAL A 89 12.75 -3.41 5.55
C VAL A 89 11.67 -3.58 4.48
N ILE A 90 12.03 -3.41 3.21
CA ILE A 90 11.11 -3.55 2.08
C ILE A 90 10.60 -4.99 1.96
N GLU A 91 11.47 -5.99 2.05
CA GLU A 91 11.09 -7.41 1.97
C GLU A 91 10.12 -7.82 3.09
N MET A 92 10.33 -7.35 4.29
CA MET A 92 9.44 -7.62 5.42
C MET A 92 8.04 -7.06 5.17
N GLU A 93 7.93 -5.82 4.71
CA GLU A 93 6.65 -5.16 4.44
C GLU A 93 5.96 -5.77 3.20
N GLU A 94 6.69 -6.04 2.13
CA GLU A 94 6.18 -6.70 0.93
C GLU A 94 5.65 -8.10 1.25
N THR A 95 6.39 -8.90 2.01
CA THR A 95 5.96 -10.22 2.48
C THR A 95 4.68 -10.11 3.30
N SER A 96 4.60 -9.18 4.23
CA SER A 96 3.42 -8.96 5.06
C SER A 96 2.18 -8.66 4.21
N PHE A 97 2.32 -7.77 3.23
CA PHE A 97 1.19 -7.41 2.37
C PHE A 97 0.80 -8.52 1.40
N LEU A 98 1.76 -9.25 0.83
CA LEU A 98 1.46 -10.36 -0.07
C LEU A 98 0.63 -11.46 0.57
N ARG A 99 0.71 -11.65 1.88
CA ARG A 99 -0.11 -12.62 2.62
C ARG A 99 -1.61 -12.31 2.55
N THR A 100 -1.98 -11.04 2.51
CA THR A 100 -3.38 -10.58 2.58
C THR A 100 -3.87 -9.99 1.26
N LEU A 101 -2.98 -9.66 0.34
CA LEU A 101 -3.31 -8.97 -0.90
C LEU A 101 -4.35 -9.73 -1.73
N ARG A 102 -4.20 -11.04 -1.88
CA ARG A 102 -5.13 -11.84 -2.68
C ARG A 102 -6.53 -11.83 -2.08
N GLN A 103 -6.63 -12.14 -0.80
CA GLN A 103 -7.93 -12.19 -0.10
C GLN A 103 -8.61 -10.83 -0.04
N GLY A 104 -7.86 -9.77 0.22
CA GLY A 104 -8.38 -8.40 0.19
C GLY A 104 -8.85 -7.98 -1.20
N SER A 105 -8.12 -8.36 -2.24
CA SER A 105 -8.51 -8.09 -3.63
C SER A 105 -9.77 -8.86 -4.04
N GLU A 106 -9.90 -10.12 -3.63
CA GLU A 106 -11.10 -10.92 -3.84
C GLU A 106 -12.32 -10.30 -3.13
N LEU A 107 -12.18 -9.93 -1.85
CA LEU A 107 -13.25 -9.24 -1.11
C LEU A 107 -13.69 -7.95 -1.81
N LEU A 108 -12.75 -7.10 -2.20
CA LEU A 108 -13.07 -5.84 -2.86
C LEU A 108 -13.72 -6.07 -4.23
N SER A 109 -13.26 -7.04 -4.99
CA SER A 109 -13.86 -7.43 -6.27
C SER A 109 -15.31 -7.90 -6.10
N ASP A 110 -15.59 -8.72 -5.08
CA ASP A 110 -16.94 -9.18 -4.76
C ASP A 110 -17.87 -8.02 -4.37
N GLU A 111 -17.36 -7.08 -3.57
CA GLU A 111 -18.13 -5.89 -3.17
C GLU A 111 -18.41 -4.97 -4.36
N ILE A 112 -17.45 -4.78 -5.26
CA ILE A 112 -17.64 -4.03 -6.51
C ILE A 112 -18.75 -4.69 -7.35
N ALA A 113 -18.74 -6.01 -7.53
CA ALA A 113 -19.76 -6.74 -8.27
C ALA A 113 -21.16 -6.58 -7.64
N LYS A 114 -21.26 -6.59 -6.31
CA LYS A 114 -22.53 -6.34 -5.59
C LYS A 114 -23.03 -4.91 -5.81
N LEU A 115 -22.14 -3.92 -5.77
CA LEU A 115 -22.49 -2.52 -6.02
C LEU A 115 -22.99 -2.34 -7.45
N GLU A 116 -22.31 -2.93 -8.44
CA GLU A 116 -22.75 -2.92 -9.86
C GLU A 116 -24.14 -3.53 -10.03
N ALA A 117 -24.38 -4.70 -9.43
CA ALA A 117 -25.66 -5.38 -9.49
C ALA A 117 -26.81 -4.57 -8.84
N ALA A 118 -26.49 -3.79 -7.80
CA ALA A 118 -27.44 -2.92 -7.10
C ALA A 118 -27.60 -1.53 -7.75
N GLY A 119 -26.83 -1.21 -8.78
CA GLY A 119 -26.77 0.14 -9.35
C GLY A 119 -26.22 1.20 -8.40
N ALA A 120 -25.44 0.78 -7.42
CA ALA A 120 -24.80 1.64 -6.41
C ALA A 120 -23.34 1.93 -6.78
N THR A 121 -22.82 3.04 -6.28
CA THR A 121 -21.46 3.51 -6.62
C THR A 121 -20.59 3.83 -5.41
N VAL A 122 -21.11 3.61 -4.20
CA VAL A 122 -20.40 3.96 -2.95
C VAL A 122 -20.20 2.71 -2.12
N LEU A 123 -18.93 2.35 -1.87
CA LEU A 123 -18.57 1.31 -0.90
C LEU A 123 -18.76 1.83 0.52
N ASP A 124 -19.38 1.03 1.38
CA ASP A 124 -19.58 1.41 2.78
C ASP A 124 -18.25 1.54 3.55
N GLY A 125 -18.23 2.45 4.52
CA GLY A 125 -17.04 2.75 5.32
C GLY A 125 -16.57 1.56 6.18
N ALA A 126 -17.49 0.72 6.65
CA ALA A 126 -17.15 -0.46 7.46
C ALA A 126 -16.36 -1.51 6.63
N THR A 127 -16.75 -1.74 5.39
CA THR A 127 -16.01 -2.64 4.48
C THR A 127 -14.64 -2.05 4.12
N ALA A 128 -14.56 -0.76 3.82
CA ALA A 128 -13.29 -0.07 3.60
C ALA A 128 -12.36 -0.14 4.82
N PHE A 129 -12.93 -0.02 6.03
CA PHE A 129 -12.20 -0.19 7.28
C PHE A 129 -11.70 -1.63 7.47
N LYS A 130 -12.51 -2.64 7.18
CA LYS A 130 -12.08 -4.05 7.21
C LYS A 130 -10.94 -4.33 6.25
N LEU A 131 -10.97 -3.78 5.05
CA LEU A 131 -9.87 -3.87 4.09
C LEU A 131 -8.58 -3.26 4.65
N ASN A 132 -8.68 -2.17 5.37
CA ASN A 132 -7.54 -1.53 6.03
C ASN A 132 -7.04 -2.33 7.23
N ASP A 133 -7.91 -2.68 8.15
CA ASP A 133 -7.55 -3.31 9.43
C ASP A 133 -7.12 -4.77 9.28
N THR A 134 -7.88 -5.55 8.52
CA THR A 134 -7.66 -7.01 8.37
C THR A 134 -6.70 -7.34 7.22
N PHE A 135 -6.83 -6.68 6.09
CA PHE A 135 -6.08 -7.00 4.87
C PHE A 135 -4.94 -6.03 4.55
N GLY A 136 -4.81 -4.99 5.35
CA GLY A 136 -3.72 -4.02 5.21
C GLY A 136 -3.80 -3.15 3.95
N PHE A 137 -5.00 -2.92 3.42
CA PHE A 137 -5.21 -1.99 2.31
C PHE A 137 -5.30 -0.56 2.85
N PRO A 138 -4.30 0.30 2.63
CA PRO A 138 -4.48 1.72 2.90
C PRO A 138 -5.77 2.20 2.22
N TRP A 139 -6.51 3.09 2.88
CA TRP A 139 -7.81 3.51 2.32
C TRP A 139 -7.66 4.17 0.94
N GLU A 140 -6.52 4.82 0.68
CA GLU A 140 -6.21 5.41 -0.62
C GLU A 140 -6.05 4.34 -1.71
N LEU A 141 -5.54 3.16 -1.37
CA LEU A 141 -5.45 2.03 -2.30
C LEU A 141 -6.85 1.50 -2.65
N THR A 142 -7.71 1.34 -1.66
CA THR A 142 -9.11 0.98 -1.87
C THR A 142 -9.83 2.02 -2.74
N ALA A 143 -9.64 3.31 -2.46
CA ALA A 143 -10.20 4.40 -3.25
C ALA A 143 -9.72 4.38 -4.71
N GLU A 144 -8.43 4.13 -4.95
CA GLU A 144 -7.87 4.01 -6.31
C GLU A 144 -8.52 2.86 -7.09
N ILE A 145 -8.70 1.71 -6.47
CA ILE A 145 -9.34 0.54 -7.12
C ILE A 145 -10.81 0.83 -7.41
N LEU A 146 -11.53 1.46 -6.49
CA LEU A 146 -12.92 1.87 -6.69
C LEU A 146 -13.04 2.88 -7.84
N GLU A 147 -12.16 3.87 -7.90
CA GLU A 147 -12.15 4.89 -8.96
C GLU A 147 -11.94 4.27 -10.34
N GLU A 148 -11.10 3.26 -10.47
CA GLU A 148 -10.91 2.48 -11.71
C GLU A 148 -12.20 1.82 -12.20
N ASN A 149 -13.17 1.60 -11.30
CA ASN A 149 -14.49 1.02 -11.58
C ASN A 149 -15.63 2.07 -11.55
N GLY A 150 -15.30 3.36 -11.55
CA GLY A 150 -16.28 4.44 -11.50
C GLY A 150 -17.02 4.57 -10.15
N MET A 151 -16.40 4.12 -9.08
CA MET A 151 -16.97 4.07 -7.73
C MET A 151 -16.16 4.91 -6.74
N THR A 152 -16.76 5.16 -5.59
CA THR A 152 -16.14 5.85 -4.45
C THR A 152 -16.37 5.07 -3.15
N MET A 153 -15.76 5.50 -2.07
CA MET A 153 -16.02 4.96 -0.73
C MET A 153 -16.62 6.00 0.21
N ASP A 154 -17.36 5.55 1.21
CA ASP A 154 -17.81 6.37 2.33
C ASP A 154 -16.64 6.68 3.26
N LYS A 155 -15.92 7.77 3.00
CA LYS A 155 -14.75 8.18 3.79
C LYS A 155 -15.13 8.57 5.21
N ALA A 156 -16.27 9.21 5.41
CA ALA A 156 -16.75 9.59 6.74
C ALA A 156 -17.04 8.36 7.60
N GLY A 157 -17.67 7.33 7.04
CA GLY A 157 -17.90 6.06 7.71
C GLY A 157 -16.61 5.31 8.02
N PHE A 158 -15.64 5.35 7.11
CA PHE A 158 -14.29 4.81 7.36
C PHE A 158 -13.60 5.54 8.53
N ASP A 159 -13.60 6.86 8.55
CA ASP A 159 -12.98 7.66 9.60
C ASP A 159 -13.63 7.41 10.96
N ALA A 160 -14.96 7.28 11.00
CA ALA A 160 -15.68 6.92 12.22
C ALA A 160 -15.29 5.55 12.76
N ALA A 161 -15.16 4.53 11.90
CA ALA A 161 -14.73 3.20 12.29
C ALA A 161 -13.28 3.19 12.80
N LEU A 162 -12.40 3.93 12.16
CA LEU A 162 -11.00 4.08 12.58
C LEU A 162 -10.88 4.75 13.96
N GLU A 163 -11.63 5.81 14.20
CA GLU A 163 -11.63 6.50 15.49
C GLU A 163 -12.21 5.63 16.61
N ALA A 164 -13.27 4.88 16.33
CA ALA A 164 -13.84 3.91 17.28
C ALA A 164 -12.81 2.85 17.69
N GLN A 165 -12.05 2.33 16.74
CA GLN A 165 -10.98 1.36 17.03
C GLN A 165 -9.86 1.99 17.88
N ARG A 166 -9.42 3.21 17.54
CA ARG A 166 -8.41 3.93 18.30
C ARG A 166 -8.83 4.16 19.76
N LYS A 167 -10.10 4.51 19.96
CA LYS A 167 -10.68 4.69 21.28
C LYS A 167 -10.64 3.41 22.10
N MET A 168 -11.12 2.29 21.53
CA MET A 168 -11.07 0.98 22.19
C MET A 168 -9.64 0.55 22.52
N ALA A 169 -8.68 0.81 21.64
CA ALA A 169 -7.28 0.48 21.88
C ALA A 169 -6.63 1.32 23.01
N ARG A 170 -7.07 2.57 23.20
CA ARG A 170 -6.66 3.42 24.34
C ARG A 170 -7.24 2.92 25.65
N GLU A 171 -8.56 2.68 25.68
CA GLU A 171 -9.26 2.15 26.85
C GLU A 171 -8.67 0.82 27.32
N ALA A 172 -8.38 -0.11 26.39
CA ALA A 172 -7.75 -1.39 26.71
C ALA A 172 -6.31 -1.28 27.23
N ARG A 173 -5.62 -0.17 26.99
CA ARG A 173 -4.30 0.12 27.58
C ARG A 173 -4.42 0.70 28.96
N ASP A 174 -5.37 1.58 29.18
CA ASP A 174 -5.61 2.23 30.48
C ASP A 174 -6.10 1.24 31.52
N ASP A 175 -6.90 0.23 31.11
CA ASP A 175 -7.35 -0.85 31.98
C ASP A 175 -6.23 -1.84 32.41
N LYS A 176 -5.06 -1.78 31.78
CA LYS A 176 -3.90 -2.65 32.09
C LYS A 176 -2.79 -1.91 32.84
N ALA A 177 -2.94 -0.64 33.10
CA ALA A 177 -1.98 0.21 33.82
C ALA A 177 -2.37 0.37 35.29
#